data_9f500c845caa7c47c63ec661676e8254
#
_entry.id   9f500c845caa7c47c63ec661676e8254
#
_cell.length_a   1.000
_cell.length_b   1.000
_cell.length_c   1.000
_cell.angle_alpha   90.00
_cell.angle_beta   90.00
_cell.angle_gamma   90.00
#
_symmetry.space_group_name_H-M   'P 1'
#
loop_
_entity.id
_entity.type
_entity.pdbx_description
1 polymer ?
#
loop_
_entity_poly.entity_id
_entity_poly.type
_entity_poly.pdbx_seq_one_letter_code
_entity_poly.pdbx_strand_id
1 'polypeptide(L)' 'MSVWEYLEVFANTVHDRRWLDSRGGTGELGQQESGYDFYASLLNQLGQDGWELVSVMGEGAMAGSYRFFFKRPKEG' A
#
# COMPACT_ATOMS: atom_id res chain seq x y z
N MET A 1 -9.48 -9.89 -23.85
CA MET A 1 -8.40 -8.96 -23.58
C MET A 1 -8.48 -8.50 -22.13
N SER A 2 -7.37 -8.62 -21.42
CA SER A 2 -7.35 -8.26 -20.01
C SER A 2 -7.23 -6.74 -19.84
N VAL A 3 -8.03 -6.21 -18.95
CA VAL A 3 -7.97 -4.81 -18.58
C VAL A 3 -7.58 -4.77 -17.10
N TRP A 4 -6.69 -3.84 -16.77
CA TRP A 4 -6.16 -3.73 -15.41
C TRP A 4 -6.64 -2.42 -14.79
N GLU A 5 -6.88 -2.45 -13.50
CA GLU A 5 -7.01 -1.21 -12.74
C GLU A 5 -5.85 -1.10 -11.76
N TYR A 6 -5.49 0.13 -11.44
CA TYR A 6 -4.30 0.41 -10.63
C TYR A 6 -4.67 1.19 -9.39
N LEU A 7 -3.91 0.94 -8.34
CA LEU A 7 -4.11 1.60 -7.05
C LEU A 7 -2.76 2.11 -6.57
N GLU A 8 -2.70 3.36 -6.18
CA GLU A 8 -1.52 3.95 -5.57
C GLU A 8 -1.79 4.14 -4.10
N VAL A 9 -0.88 3.68 -3.25
CA VAL A 9 -1.03 3.77 -1.81
C VAL A 9 0.18 4.50 -1.22
N PHE A 10 -0.11 5.49 -0.41
CA PHE A 10 0.92 6.21 0.33
C PHE A 10 0.87 5.75 1.78
N ALA A 11 2.02 5.38 2.34
CA ALA A 11 2.12 4.90 3.70
C ALA A 11 3.22 5.64 4.44
N ASN A 12 2.96 6.03 5.68
CA ASN A 12 3.94 6.66 6.54
C ASN A 12 4.10 5.83 7.80
N THR A 13 5.33 5.38 8.05
CA THR A 13 5.62 4.48 9.15
C THR A 13 6.15 5.19 10.40
N VAL A 14 6.45 6.48 10.29
CA VAL A 14 7.10 7.22 11.38
C VAL A 14 6.10 8.05 12.16
N HIS A 15 5.29 8.84 11.45
CA HIS A 15 4.41 9.80 12.12
C HIS A 15 3.03 9.26 12.39
N ASP A 16 2.32 8.90 11.33
CA ASP A 16 0.93 8.51 11.45
C ASP A 16 0.71 7.01 11.54
N ARG A 17 1.66 6.26 11.02
CA ARG A 17 1.56 4.80 10.92
C ARG A 17 0.27 4.39 10.24
N ARG A 18 -0.06 5.12 9.19
CA ARG A 18 -1.28 4.94 8.42
C ARG A 18 -0.96 4.91 6.94
N TRP A 19 -1.92 4.43 6.20
CA TRP A 19 -1.84 4.49 4.75
C TRP A 19 -3.14 5.04 4.20
N LEU A 20 -3.04 5.62 3.02
CA LEU A 20 -4.20 6.05 2.25
C LEU A 20 -3.98 5.72 0.79
N ASP A 21 -5.06 5.45 0.08
CA ASP A 21 -4.94 5.08 -1.30
C ASP A 21 -5.62 6.11 -2.21
N SER A 22 -5.36 5.95 -3.51
CA SER A 22 -5.85 6.88 -4.51
C SER A 22 -7.37 6.84 -4.70
N ARG A 23 -8.04 5.89 -4.06
CA ARG A 23 -9.50 5.76 -4.14
C ARG A 23 -10.19 6.22 -2.87
N GLY A 24 -9.44 6.81 -1.95
CA GLY A 24 -10.00 7.31 -0.71
C GLY A 24 -9.99 6.33 0.45
N GLY A 25 -9.48 5.12 0.24
CA GLY A 25 -9.37 4.15 1.31
C GLY A 25 -8.24 4.48 2.26
N THR A 26 -8.38 4.12 3.52
CA THR A 26 -7.35 4.31 4.53
C THR A 26 -7.28 3.09 5.43
N GLY A 27 -6.17 2.98 6.14
CA GLY A 27 -5.99 1.93 7.13
C GLY A 27 -4.81 2.21 8.01
N GLU A 28 -4.61 1.36 9.02
CA GLU A 28 -3.50 1.51 9.94
C GLU A 28 -2.44 0.47 9.61
N LEU A 29 -1.18 0.88 9.74
CA LEU A 29 -0.07 -0.04 9.62
C LEU A 29 0.08 -0.83 10.90
N GLY A 30 0.67 -2.04 10.78
CA GLY A 30 0.91 -2.86 11.95
C GLY A 30 1.80 -2.14 12.94
N GLN A 31 1.63 -2.46 14.21
CA GLN A 31 2.36 -1.81 15.28
C GLN A 31 3.60 -2.58 15.72
N GLN A 32 4.01 -3.55 14.92
CA GLN A 32 5.21 -4.31 15.21
C GLN A 32 6.44 -3.43 15.04
N GLU A 33 7.49 -3.77 15.74
CA GLU A 33 8.69 -2.96 15.74
C GLU A 33 9.61 -3.23 14.55
N SER A 34 9.52 -4.39 13.95
CA SER A 34 10.35 -4.68 12.80
C SER A 34 9.80 -4.01 11.54
N GLY A 35 10.70 -3.57 10.68
CA GLY A 35 10.27 -2.85 9.49
C GLY A 35 9.34 -3.65 8.59
N TYR A 36 9.52 -4.96 8.55
CA TYR A 36 8.69 -5.79 7.70
C TYR A 36 7.23 -5.80 8.16
N ASP A 37 7.02 -5.82 9.46
CA ASP A 37 5.67 -5.94 10.00
C ASP A 37 4.83 -4.68 9.78
N PHE A 38 5.48 -3.57 9.54
CA PHE A 38 4.73 -2.33 9.26
C PHE A 38 3.85 -2.46 8.03
N TYR A 39 4.30 -3.24 7.07
CA TYR A 39 3.61 -3.33 5.78
C TYR A 39 2.77 -4.58 5.64
N ALA A 40 2.97 -5.55 6.51
CA ALA A 40 2.31 -6.84 6.35
C ALA A 40 0.78 -6.71 6.32
N SER A 41 0.23 -5.91 7.23
CA SER A 41 -1.21 -5.73 7.27
C SER A 41 -1.74 -5.03 6.02
N LEU A 42 -1.00 -4.03 5.53
CA LEU A 42 -1.37 -3.33 4.31
C LEU A 42 -1.36 -4.28 3.11
N LEU A 43 -0.27 -5.01 2.95
CA LEU A 43 -0.15 -5.90 1.80
C LEU A 43 -1.19 -7.01 1.84
N ASN A 44 -1.42 -7.57 3.02
CA ASN A 44 -2.38 -8.65 3.17
C ASN A 44 -3.81 -8.18 2.97
N GLN A 45 -4.12 -7.00 3.47
CA GLN A 45 -5.46 -6.45 3.34
C GLN A 45 -5.81 -6.20 1.87
N LEU A 46 -4.89 -5.59 1.15
CA LEU A 46 -5.12 -5.31 -0.27
C LEU A 46 -5.07 -6.59 -1.09
N GLY A 47 -4.21 -7.53 -0.72
CA GLY A 47 -4.15 -8.81 -1.39
C GLY A 47 -5.46 -9.59 -1.29
N GLN A 48 -6.14 -9.49 -0.16
CA GLN A 48 -7.44 -10.14 0.00
C GLN A 48 -8.50 -9.54 -0.93
N ASP A 49 -8.31 -8.30 -1.31
CA ASP A 49 -9.21 -7.65 -2.26
C ASP A 49 -8.79 -7.88 -3.72
N GLY A 50 -7.81 -8.72 -3.93
CA GLY A 50 -7.36 -9.08 -5.28
C GLY A 50 -6.25 -8.20 -5.83
N TRP A 51 -5.72 -7.28 -5.04
CA TRP A 51 -4.66 -6.40 -5.50
C TRP A 51 -3.30 -7.09 -5.45
N GLU A 52 -2.52 -6.89 -6.49
CA GLU A 52 -1.16 -7.42 -6.59
C GLU A 52 -0.18 -6.27 -6.55
N LEU A 53 0.84 -6.37 -5.71
CA LEU A 53 1.88 -5.35 -5.62
C LEU A 53 2.76 -5.38 -6.86
N VAL A 54 2.86 -4.23 -7.52
CA VAL A 54 3.70 -4.10 -8.72
C VAL A 54 5.05 -3.50 -8.36
N SER A 55 5.03 -2.46 -7.53
CA SER A 55 6.25 -1.73 -7.23
C SER A 55 6.09 -0.95 -5.94
N VAL A 56 7.21 -0.63 -5.31
CA VAL A 56 7.23 0.21 -4.12
C VAL A 56 8.43 1.15 -4.23
N MET A 57 8.23 2.39 -3.80
CA MET A 57 9.33 3.35 -3.77
C MET A 57 9.29 4.15 -2.46
N GLY A 58 10.48 4.50 -1.98
CA GLY A 58 10.60 5.37 -0.83
C GLY A 58 10.49 6.82 -1.23
N GLU A 59 9.93 7.62 -0.35
CA GLU A 59 9.89 9.06 -0.55
C GLU A 59 11.17 9.66 0.03
N GLY A 60 12.10 9.98 -0.83
CA GLY A 60 13.46 10.31 -0.43
C GLY A 60 13.58 11.47 0.55
N ALA A 61 12.68 12.43 0.53
CA ALA A 61 12.73 13.59 1.39
C ALA A 61 12.05 13.37 2.74
N MET A 62 11.29 12.29 2.90
CA MET A 62 10.51 12.03 4.11
C MET A 62 10.82 10.63 4.61
N ALA A 63 11.60 10.55 5.68
CA ALA A 63 11.95 9.27 6.27
C ALA A 63 10.69 8.49 6.66
N GLY A 64 10.66 7.22 6.33
CA GLY A 64 9.56 6.35 6.70
C GLY A 64 8.32 6.46 5.82
N SER A 65 8.40 7.22 4.74
CA SER A 65 7.28 7.36 3.81
C SER A 65 7.55 6.52 2.57
N TYR A 66 6.53 5.82 2.12
CA TYR A 66 6.64 4.92 0.99
C TYR A 66 5.41 5.02 0.12
N ARG A 67 5.60 4.72 -1.16
CA ARG A 67 4.51 4.71 -2.12
C ARG A 67 4.48 3.34 -2.78
N PHE A 68 3.31 2.71 -2.73
CA PHE A 68 3.10 1.36 -3.26
C PHE A 68 2.18 1.44 -4.46
N PHE A 69 2.46 0.63 -5.46
CA PHE A 69 1.64 0.56 -6.66
C PHE A 69 1.12 -0.85 -6.81
N PHE A 70 -0.20 -0.96 -6.94
CA PHE A 70 -0.88 -2.24 -7.06
C PHE A 70 -1.67 -2.27 -8.36
N LYS A 71 -1.98 -3.47 -8.81
CA LYS A 71 -2.88 -3.67 -9.94
C LYS A 71 -3.77 -4.86 -9.65
N ARG A 72 -4.90 -4.91 -10.34
CA ARG A 72 -5.73 -6.09 -10.36
C ARG A 72 -6.53 -6.10 -11.65
N PRO A 73 -6.99 -7.30 -12.09
CA PRO A 73 -7.85 -7.37 -13.27
C PRO A 73 -9.13 -6.60 -13.01
N LYS A 74 -9.52 -5.81 -13.96
CA LYS A 74 -10.78 -5.09 -13.88
C LYS A 74 -11.85 -5.91 -14.56
N GLU A 75 -12.87 -6.25 -13.81
CA GLU A 75 -14.00 -6.96 -14.36
C GLU A 75 -15.01 -5.93 -14.87
N GLY A 76 -15.25 -6.02 -16.14
CA GLY A 76 -16.12 -5.03 -16.76
C GLY A 76 -17.44 -5.54 -17.19
#